data_85830769878ecd95f1f0fd36107e4c4f
#
_entry.id   85830769878ecd95f1f0fd36107e4c4f
#
_cell.length_a   1.000
_cell.length_b   1.000
_cell.length_c   1.000
_cell.angle_alpha   90.00
_cell.angle_beta   90.00
_cell.angle_gamma   90.00
#
_symmetry.space_group_name_H-M   'P 1'
#
loop_
_entity.id
_entity.type
_entity.pdbx_description
1 polymer ?
#
loop_
_entity_poly.entity_id
_entity_poly.type
_entity_poly.pdbx_seq_one_letter_code
_entity_poly.pdbx_strand_id
1 'polypeptide(L)'
;IIDEDGAIGAPEAVGTARIVADGRTWSYVVHDGRPDGPLVTVTQNDVRAIQLAKAALYAGARLLMDRMGVEEVERVVLAGAFGAHISPLHAMVLGMIPDCPLEAVSSAGNAAGTGARIALLNLGARREIERLVRRIEKVETALEPRFQEHFVGAMAVPHKTAPYPRLESVAPLPRLRFESGAGGEGEQGRRRRRRSPA
;
A
#
# COMPACT_ATOMS: atom_id res chain seq x y z
N ILE A 1 -8.83 2.15 11.34
CA ILE A 1 -7.67 2.80 11.94
C ILE A 1 -7.17 3.91 11.03
N ILE A 2 -6.99 3.62 9.76
CA ILE A 2 -6.66 4.59 8.72
C ILE A 2 -7.86 4.85 7.81
N ASP A 3 -7.94 6.05 7.26
CA ASP A 3 -8.89 6.40 6.23
C ASP A 3 -8.39 6.07 4.81
N GLU A 4 -9.16 6.43 3.78
CA GLU A 4 -8.78 6.20 2.38
C GLU A 4 -7.50 6.95 1.95
N ASP A 5 -7.19 8.08 2.59
CA ASP A 5 -5.98 8.86 2.33
C ASP A 5 -4.78 8.38 3.18
N GLY A 6 -4.98 7.35 4.03
CA GLY A 6 -3.97 6.78 4.92
C GLY A 6 -3.72 7.62 6.18
N ALA A 7 -4.60 8.51 6.56
CA ALA A 7 -4.49 9.22 7.83
C ALA A 7 -4.95 8.30 8.98
N ILE A 8 -4.19 8.25 10.08
CA ILE A 8 -4.61 7.59 11.31
C ILE A 8 -5.62 8.51 12.00
N GLY A 9 -6.81 7.99 12.30
CA GLY A 9 -7.89 8.73 12.95
C GLY A 9 -7.64 8.93 14.44
N ALA A 10 -8.31 9.95 15.03
CA ALA A 10 -8.33 10.16 16.47
C ALA A 10 -9.00 8.98 17.22
N PRO A 11 -8.69 8.76 18.49
CA PRO A 11 -9.27 7.67 19.30
C PRO A 11 -10.79 7.62 19.25
N GLU A 12 -11.44 8.77 19.30
CA GLU A 12 -12.89 8.92 19.28
C GLU A 12 -13.50 8.53 17.92
N ALA A 13 -12.81 8.87 16.82
CA ALA A 13 -13.24 8.56 15.47
C ALA A 13 -13.07 7.07 15.12
N VAL A 14 -12.02 6.44 15.66
CA VAL A 14 -11.70 5.02 15.41
C VAL A 14 -12.36 4.09 16.42
N GLY A 15 -12.70 4.61 17.62
CA GLY A 15 -13.34 3.82 18.67
C GLY A 15 -12.39 2.85 19.40
N THR A 16 -11.09 3.18 19.52
CA THR A 16 -10.12 2.34 20.20
C THR A 16 -9.14 3.12 21.06
N ALA A 17 -8.88 2.64 22.29
CA ALA A 17 -7.89 3.20 23.19
C ALA A 17 -6.43 2.93 22.75
N ARG A 18 -6.23 2.16 21.66
CA ARG A 18 -4.88 1.90 21.12
C ARG A 18 -4.34 3.03 20.24
N ILE A 19 -5.11 4.08 20.02
CA ILE A 19 -4.63 5.28 19.34
C ILE A 19 -4.08 6.23 20.40
N VAL A 20 -2.86 6.69 20.21
CA VAL A 20 -2.16 7.62 21.11
C VAL A 20 -1.68 8.84 20.33
N ALA A 21 -1.62 10.00 21.01
CA ALA A 21 -1.10 11.21 20.39
C ALA A 21 0.40 11.07 20.09
N ASP A 22 0.79 11.53 18.89
CA ASP A 22 2.17 11.57 18.42
C ASP A 22 2.45 12.92 17.75
N GLY A 23 2.83 13.89 18.57
CA GLY A 23 2.97 15.27 18.14
C GLY A 23 1.66 15.86 17.65
N ARG A 24 1.56 16.17 16.36
CA ARG A 24 0.34 16.67 15.70
C ARG A 24 -0.43 15.59 14.95
N THR A 25 -0.01 14.34 15.09
CA THR A 25 -0.61 13.18 14.43
C THR A 25 -0.98 12.11 15.46
N TRP A 26 -1.38 10.95 14.98
CA TRP A 26 -1.74 9.81 15.80
C TRP A 26 -0.86 8.61 15.47
N SER A 27 -0.63 7.77 16.47
CA SER A 27 0.06 6.49 16.33
C SER A 27 -0.80 5.36 16.89
N TYR A 28 -0.75 4.20 16.25
CA TYR A 28 -1.47 3.00 16.73
C TYR A 28 -0.54 2.11 17.53
N VAL A 29 -0.93 1.76 18.74
CA VAL A 29 -0.18 0.84 19.62
C VAL A 29 -0.45 -0.60 19.21
N VAL A 30 0.55 -1.24 18.61
CA VAL A 30 0.52 -2.66 18.26
C VAL A 30 0.72 -3.54 19.49
N HIS A 31 1.70 -3.17 20.32
CA HIS A 31 2.02 -3.89 21.55
C HIS A 31 2.51 -2.92 22.63
N ASP A 32 2.00 -3.06 23.83
CA ASP A 32 2.47 -2.33 25.00
C ASP A 32 3.05 -3.30 26.02
N GLY A 33 4.37 -3.39 26.05
CA GLY A 33 5.11 -4.24 26.98
C GLY A 33 5.58 -3.53 28.26
N ARG A 34 5.21 -2.25 28.44
CA ARG A 34 5.64 -1.47 29.63
C ARG A 34 5.04 -2.02 30.93
N PRO A 35 5.75 -1.93 32.08
CA PRO A 35 7.05 -1.24 32.26
C PRO A 35 8.28 -2.03 31.85
N ASP A 36 8.18 -3.35 31.65
CA ASP A 36 9.35 -4.24 31.50
C ASP A 36 9.73 -4.55 30.05
N GLY A 37 8.90 -4.16 29.10
CA GLY A 37 9.09 -4.43 27.67
C GLY A 37 8.91 -3.18 26.77
N PRO A 38 9.10 -3.35 25.46
CA PRO A 38 9.00 -2.25 24.51
C PRO A 38 7.55 -1.84 24.23
N LEU A 39 7.35 -0.55 24.00
CA LEU A 39 6.16 -0.04 23.32
C LEU A 39 6.37 -0.11 21.79
N VAL A 40 5.55 -0.88 21.10
CA VAL A 40 5.60 -1.00 19.63
C VAL A 40 4.41 -0.27 19.03
N THR A 41 4.69 0.72 18.21
CA THR A 41 3.66 1.54 17.54
C THR A 41 3.83 1.54 16.04
N VAL A 42 2.73 1.79 15.32
CA VAL A 42 2.72 2.19 13.92
C VAL A 42 2.40 3.69 13.88
N THR A 43 3.34 4.47 13.38
CA THR A 43 3.22 5.92 13.27
C THR A 43 2.60 6.35 11.94
N GLN A 44 2.20 7.62 11.84
CA GLN A 44 1.74 8.19 10.57
C GLN A 44 2.84 8.13 9.49
N ASN A 45 4.11 8.27 9.87
CA ASN A 45 5.24 8.15 8.94
C ASN A 45 5.40 6.72 8.42
N ASP A 46 5.17 5.70 9.25
CA ASP A 46 5.19 4.30 8.81
C ASP A 46 4.08 4.03 7.78
N VAL A 47 2.87 4.54 8.02
CA VAL A 47 1.77 4.46 7.06
C VAL A 47 2.16 5.12 5.73
N ARG A 48 2.78 6.30 5.76
CA ARG A 48 3.26 6.99 4.54
C ARG A 48 4.34 6.18 3.80
N ALA A 49 5.26 5.57 4.51
CA ALA A 49 6.27 4.70 3.90
C ALA A 49 5.63 3.49 3.19
N ILE A 50 4.63 2.88 3.81
CA ILE A 50 3.86 1.78 3.19
C ILE A 50 3.10 2.27 1.96
N GLN A 51 2.45 3.44 2.01
CA GLN A 51 1.74 4.02 0.88
C GLN A 51 2.66 4.26 -0.32
N LEU A 52 3.87 4.79 -0.10
CA LEU A 52 4.87 4.99 -1.16
C LEU A 52 5.31 3.65 -1.77
N ALA A 53 5.62 2.67 -0.94
CA ALA A 53 6.08 1.36 -1.39
C ALA A 53 5.01 0.63 -2.21
N LYS A 54 3.76 0.59 -1.70
CA LYS A 54 2.66 -0.09 -2.38
C LYS A 54 2.26 0.63 -3.68
N ALA A 55 2.32 1.98 -3.71
CA ALA A 55 2.02 2.76 -4.89
C ALA A 55 3.03 2.51 -6.02
N ALA A 56 4.32 2.38 -5.69
CA ALA A 56 5.34 2.03 -6.67
C ALA A 56 5.11 0.63 -7.27
N LEU A 57 4.74 -0.33 -6.43
CA LEU A 57 4.44 -1.70 -6.87
C LEU A 57 3.22 -1.74 -7.80
N TYR A 58 2.11 -1.11 -7.39
CA TYR A 58 0.90 -1.05 -8.20
C TYR A 58 1.12 -0.33 -9.52
N ALA A 59 1.80 0.84 -9.51
CA ALA A 59 2.09 1.61 -10.71
C ALA A 59 2.93 0.80 -11.70
N GLY A 60 3.91 0.03 -11.23
CA GLY A 60 4.68 -0.89 -12.07
C GLY A 60 3.81 -1.98 -12.71
N ALA A 61 2.93 -2.60 -11.93
CA ALA A 61 1.99 -3.61 -12.44
C ALA A 61 1.04 -2.99 -13.50
N ARG A 62 0.48 -1.81 -13.21
CA ARG A 62 -0.45 -1.13 -14.13
C ARG A 62 0.22 -0.72 -15.45
N LEU A 63 1.47 -0.25 -15.40
CA LEU A 63 2.24 0.04 -16.62
C LEU A 63 2.41 -1.18 -17.51
N LEU A 64 2.68 -2.35 -16.92
CA LEU A 64 2.79 -3.59 -17.68
C LEU A 64 1.45 -3.98 -18.29
N MET A 65 0.36 -3.85 -17.56
CA MET A 65 -1.00 -4.08 -18.06
C MET A 65 -1.31 -3.15 -19.24
N ASP A 66 -1.01 -1.86 -19.12
CA ASP A 66 -1.21 -0.88 -20.18
C ASP A 66 -0.44 -1.24 -21.45
N ARG A 67 0.84 -1.65 -21.32
CA ARG A 67 1.66 -2.08 -22.46
C ARG A 67 1.13 -3.34 -23.14
N MET A 68 0.52 -4.23 -22.38
CA MET A 68 -0.09 -5.46 -22.88
C MET A 68 -1.52 -5.26 -23.40
N GLY A 69 -2.12 -4.07 -23.22
CA GLY A 69 -3.52 -3.82 -23.55
C GLY A 69 -4.49 -4.62 -22.68
N VAL A 70 -4.12 -4.90 -21.42
CA VAL A 70 -4.89 -5.72 -20.47
C VAL A 70 -5.54 -4.79 -19.45
N GLU A 71 -6.85 -4.83 -19.35
CA GLU A 71 -7.65 -4.03 -18.39
C GLU A 71 -7.77 -4.73 -17.04
N GLU A 72 -7.95 -6.04 -17.04
CA GLU A 72 -8.15 -6.88 -15.87
C GLU A 72 -7.16 -8.05 -15.85
N VAL A 73 -6.83 -8.52 -14.64
CA VAL A 73 -6.01 -9.71 -14.45
C VAL A 73 -6.85 -10.86 -13.90
N GLU A 74 -6.72 -12.03 -14.50
CA GLU A 74 -7.41 -13.23 -14.04
C GLU A 74 -6.72 -13.87 -12.83
N ARG A 75 -5.40 -13.69 -12.72
CA ARG A 75 -4.58 -14.31 -11.67
C ARG A 75 -3.38 -13.45 -11.30
N VAL A 76 -3.06 -13.43 -10.00
CA VAL A 76 -1.84 -12.81 -9.46
C VAL A 76 -1.00 -13.87 -8.78
N VAL A 77 0.28 -13.93 -9.13
CA VAL A 77 1.26 -14.81 -8.49
C VAL A 77 2.31 -13.97 -7.77
N LEU A 78 2.31 -14.05 -6.45
CA LEU A 78 3.26 -13.35 -5.59
C LEU A 78 4.53 -14.20 -5.45
N ALA A 79 5.65 -13.69 -5.94
CA ALA A 79 6.94 -14.39 -5.89
C ALA A 79 7.93 -13.69 -4.95
N GLY A 80 8.81 -14.47 -4.33
CA GLY A 80 9.82 -13.98 -3.39
C GLY A 80 9.44 -14.19 -1.92
N ALA A 81 10.38 -13.92 -1.00
CA ALA A 81 10.19 -14.15 0.43
C ALA A 81 9.02 -13.33 0.99
N PHE A 82 8.90 -12.06 0.63
CA PHE A 82 7.78 -11.22 1.07
C PHE A 82 6.43 -11.76 0.56
N GLY A 83 6.34 -12.10 -0.73
CA GLY A 83 5.12 -12.64 -1.34
C GLY A 83 4.68 -13.99 -0.76
N ALA A 84 5.59 -14.73 -0.09
CA ALA A 84 5.26 -15.99 0.57
C ALA A 84 4.51 -15.81 1.89
N HIS A 85 4.61 -14.63 2.51
CA HIS A 85 4.07 -14.37 3.86
C HIS A 85 2.93 -13.34 3.87
N ILE A 86 2.72 -12.60 2.80
CA ILE A 86 1.64 -11.61 2.76
C ILE A 86 0.29 -12.30 2.51
N SER A 87 -0.72 -11.88 3.26
CA SER A 87 -2.09 -12.32 3.00
C SER A 87 -2.61 -11.70 1.69
N PRO A 88 -3.15 -12.50 0.75
CA PRO A 88 -3.75 -12.01 -0.49
C PRO A 88 -4.82 -10.93 -0.24
N LEU A 89 -5.70 -11.15 0.73
CA LEU A 89 -6.73 -10.18 1.12
C LEU A 89 -6.11 -8.85 1.54
N HIS A 90 -5.11 -8.87 2.42
CA HIS A 90 -4.48 -7.64 2.90
C HIS A 90 -3.64 -6.95 1.82
N ALA A 91 -3.00 -7.70 0.92
CA ALA A 91 -2.32 -7.13 -0.24
C ALA A 91 -3.29 -6.35 -1.15
N MET A 92 -4.49 -6.89 -1.34
CA MET A 92 -5.54 -6.25 -2.13
C MET A 92 -6.17 -5.06 -1.38
N VAL A 93 -6.47 -5.19 -0.08
CA VAL A 93 -6.98 -4.10 0.77
C VAL A 93 -6.03 -2.91 0.79
N LEU A 94 -4.72 -3.17 0.86
CA LEU A 94 -3.72 -2.11 0.77
C LEU A 94 -3.61 -1.53 -0.65
N GLY A 95 -4.13 -2.18 -1.67
CA GLY A 95 -3.96 -1.77 -3.06
C GLY A 95 -2.53 -1.99 -3.58
N MET A 96 -1.87 -3.06 -3.14
CA MET A 96 -0.56 -3.47 -3.64
C MET A 96 -0.65 -4.19 -4.98
N ILE A 97 -1.78 -4.84 -5.23
CA ILE A 97 -2.07 -5.63 -6.43
C ILE A 97 -3.38 -5.18 -7.05
N PRO A 98 -3.57 -5.35 -8.37
CA PRO A 98 -4.85 -5.11 -9.04
C PRO A 98 -5.98 -5.97 -8.46
N ASP A 99 -7.22 -5.50 -8.63
CA ASP A 99 -8.41 -6.27 -8.25
C ASP A 99 -8.52 -7.54 -9.10
N CYS A 100 -8.62 -8.69 -8.45
CA CYS A 100 -8.84 -9.99 -9.08
C CYS A 100 -9.57 -10.93 -8.12
N PRO A 101 -10.07 -12.11 -8.57
CA PRO A 101 -10.64 -13.09 -7.67
C PRO A 101 -9.64 -13.47 -6.57
N LEU A 102 -10.04 -13.39 -5.30
CA LEU A 102 -9.12 -13.61 -4.17
C LEU A 102 -8.51 -15.01 -4.18
N GLU A 103 -9.30 -16.01 -4.62
CA GLU A 103 -8.87 -17.40 -4.80
C GLU A 103 -7.84 -17.58 -5.94
N ALA A 104 -7.74 -16.59 -6.84
CA ALA A 104 -6.77 -16.58 -7.93
C ALA A 104 -5.43 -15.93 -7.55
N VAL A 105 -5.32 -15.40 -6.33
CA VAL A 105 -4.05 -14.89 -5.79
C VAL A 105 -3.31 -16.02 -5.11
N SER A 106 -2.11 -16.32 -5.59
CA SER A 106 -1.28 -17.44 -5.06
C SER A 106 0.14 -16.99 -4.78
N SER A 107 0.87 -17.75 -3.97
CA SER A 107 2.29 -17.52 -3.72
C SER A 107 3.14 -18.58 -4.42
N ALA A 108 4.17 -18.15 -5.15
CA ALA A 108 5.21 -19.00 -5.71
C ALA A 108 6.41 -19.20 -4.75
N GLY A 109 6.36 -18.63 -3.55
CA GLY A 109 7.45 -18.72 -2.58
C GLY A 109 8.76 -18.15 -3.14
N ASN A 110 9.88 -18.80 -2.80
CA ASN A 110 11.21 -18.41 -3.29
C ASN A 110 11.44 -18.86 -4.74
N ALA A 111 10.76 -18.22 -5.69
CA ALA A 111 10.87 -18.55 -7.11
C ALA A 111 12.31 -18.41 -7.65
N ALA A 112 13.06 -17.40 -7.18
CA ALA A 112 14.45 -17.20 -7.58
C ALA A 112 15.35 -18.36 -7.14
N GLY A 113 15.22 -18.81 -5.89
CA GLY A 113 15.95 -19.97 -5.39
C GLY A 113 15.58 -21.26 -6.11
N THR A 114 14.29 -21.44 -6.44
CA THR A 114 13.81 -22.58 -7.23
C THR A 114 14.40 -22.55 -8.64
N GLY A 115 14.41 -21.39 -9.31
CA GLY A 115 15.00 -21.21 -10.63
C GLY A 115 16.50 -21.47 -10.63
N ALA A 116 17.25 -21.01 -9.61
CA ALA A 116 18.67 -21.29 -9.46
C ALA A 116 18.96 -22.79 -9.31
N ARG A 117 18.17 -23.51 -8.53
CA ARG A 117 18.27 -24.98 -8.39
C ARG A 117 18.01 -25.70 -9.71
N ILE A 118 16.97 -25.29 -10.44
CA ILE A 118 16.67 -25.84 -11.77
C ILE A 118 17.84 -25.61 -12.72
N ALA A 119 18.38 -24.37 -12.77
CA ALA A 119 19.54 -24.06 -13.62
C ALA A 119 20.80 -24.86 -13.24
N LEU A 120 20.98 -25.17 -11.96
CA LEU A 120 22.11 -25.99 -11.49
C LEU A 120 21.97 -27.45 -11.93
N LEU A 121 20.78 -28.02 -11.83
CA LEU A 121 20.54 -29.47 -11.97
C LEU A 121 20.12 -29.89 -13.38
N ASN A 122 19.70 -28.96 -14.23
CA ASN A 122 19.16 -29.26 -15.57
C ASN A 122 19.77 -28.39 -16.65
N LEU A 123 20.63 -29.00 -17.50
CA LEU A 123 21.31 -28.32 -18.61
C LEU A 123 20.31 -27.82 -19.67
N GLY A 124 19.24 -28.54 -19.93
CA GLY A 124 18.18 -28.11 -20.85
C GLY A 124 17.48 -26.84 -20.37
N ALA A 125 17.09 -26.80 -19.10
CA ALA A 125 16.49 -25.62 -18.48
C ALA A 125 17.44 -24.41 -18.47
N ARG A 126 18.76 -24.63 -18.27
CA ARG A 126 19.75 -23.54 -18.36
C ARG A 126 19.74 -22.88 -19.75
N ARG A 127 19.75 -23.69 -20.80
CA ARG A 127 19.69 -23.18 -22.18
C ARG A 127 18.37 -22.46 -22.50
N GLU A 128 17.28 -22.90 -21.89
CA GLU A 128 15.98 -22.25 -22.00
C GLU A 128 15.99 -20.89 -21.30
N ILE A 129 16.52 -20.81 -20.07
CA ILE A 129 16.69 -19.55 -19.31
C ILE A 129 17.52 -18.55 -20.12
N GLU A 130 18.67 -18.97 -20.69
CA GLU A 130 19.51 -18.12 -21.51
C GLU A 130 18.77 -17.56 -22.74
N ARG A 131 17.90 -18.34 -23.34
CA ARG A 131 17.04 -17.89 -24.47
C ARG A 131 15.97 -16.90 -24.03
N LEU A 132 15.30 -17.18 -22.88
CA LEU A 132 14.23 -16.35 -22.35
C LEU A 132 14.75 -14.97 -21.92
N VAL A 133 15.88 -14.91 -21.21
CA VAL A 133 16.47 -13.65 -20.73
C VAL A 133 16.75 -12.66 -21.87
N ARG A 134 17.14 -13.16 -23.07
CA ARG A 134 17.36 -12.31 -24.25
C ARG A 134 16.08 -11.73 -24.86
N ARG A 135 14.92 -12.22 -24.44
CA ARG A 135 13.60 -11.77 -24.91
C ARG A 135 12.88 -10.87 -23.91
N ILE A 136 13.45 -10.74 -22.69
CA ILE A 136 12.87 -9.88 -21.67
C ILE A 136 13.08 -8.42 -22.08
N GLU A 137 12.00 -7.69 -22.19
CA GLU A 137 12.02 -6.25 -22.35
C GLU A 137 11.93 -5.57 -21.00
N LYS A 138 12.87 -4.66 -20.73
CA LYS A 138 12.88 -3.88 -19.51
C LYS A 138 12.06 -2.59 -19.71
N VAL A 139 11.12 -2.34 -18.82
CA VAL A 139 10.38 -1.07 -18.76
C VAL A 139 11.04 -0.17 -17.72
N GLU A 140 11.59 0.97 -18.18
CA GLU A 140 12.19 1.96 -17.30
C GLU A 140 11.11 2.88 -16.74
N THR A 141 10.65 2.62 -15.53
CA THR A 141 9.55 3.35 -14.88
C THR A 141 9.78 4.86 -14.78
N ALA A 142 11.06 5.28 -14.63
CA ALA A 142 11.43 6.70 -14.58
C ALA A 142 11.19 7.45 -15.91
N LEU A 143 11.13 6.74 -17.04
CA LEU A 143 10.92 7.30 -18.37
C LEU A 143 9.47 7.18 -18.85
N GLU A 144 8.62 6.47 -18.11
CA GLU A 144 7.23 6.23 -18.49
C GLU A 144 6.33 7.36 -18.00
N PRO A 145 5.71 8.14 -18.91
CA PRO A 145 4.89 9.30 -18.51
C PRO A 145 3.72 8.94 -17.59
N ARG A 146 3.11 7.77 -17.80
CA ARG A 146 1.96 7.30 -17.01
C ARG A 146 2.33 6.73 -15.64
N PHE A 147 3.63 6.51 -15.36
CA PHE A 147 4.04 6.01 -14.04
C PHE A 147 3.60 6.93 -12.92
N GLN A 148 3.85 8.25 -13.08
CA GLN A 148 3.49 9.24 -12.07
C GLN A 148 1.98 9.30 -11.82
N GLU A 149 1.17 9.19 -12.88
CA GLU A 149 -0.29 9.15 -12.78
C GLU A 149 -0.76 7.95 -11.97
N HIS A 150 -0.30 6.75 -12.34
CA HIS A 150 -0.62 5.51 -11.62
C HIS A 150 -0.12 5.54 -10.17
N PHE A 151 1.08 6.08 -9.94
CA PHE A 151 1.67 6.18 -8.61
C PHE A 151 0.83 7.07 -7.69
N VAL A 152 0.44 8.27 -8.15
CA VAL A 152 -0.39 9.20 -7.36
C VAL A 152 -1.77 8.60 -7.08
N GLY A 153 -2.40 7.96 -8.07
CA GLY A 153 -3.68 7.27 -7.87
C GLY A 153 -3.60 6.14 -6.84
N ALA A 154 -2.49 5.42 -6.85
CA ALA A 154 -2.24 4.32 -5.95
C ALA A 154 -1.79 4.72 -4.54
N MET A 155 -1.62 5.98 -4.21
CA MET A 155 -1.31 6.43 -2.84
C MET A 155 -2.48 6.22 -1.87
N ALA A 156 -3.72 6.30 -2.35
CA ALA A 156 -4.92 6.03 -1.55
C ALA A 156 -5.07 4.52 -1.23
N VAL A 157 -5.93 4.17 -0.27
CA VAL A 157 -6.14 2.79 0.18
C VAL A 157 -7.58 2.34 -0.15
N PRO A 158 -7.77 1.36 -1.03
CA PRO A 158 -6.77 0.69 -1.87
C PRO A 158 -6.25 1.57 -3.00
N HIS A 159 -7.09 2.39 -3.63
CA HIS A 159 -6.75 3.26 -4.76
C HIS A 159 -7.73 4.43 -4.85
N LYS A 160 -7.27 5.57 -5.36
CA LYS A 160 -8.08 6.80 -5.45
C LYS A 160 -9.24 6.70 -6.44
N THR A 161 -9.01 6.06 -7.59
CA THR A 161 -9.95 6.03 -8.71
C THR A 161 -10.21 4.64 -9.27
N ALA A 162 -9.25 3.71 -9.20
CA ALA A 162 -9.46 2.36 -9.70
C ALA A 162 -10.50 1.63 -8.82
N PRO A 163 -11.53 1.01 -9.40
CA PRO A 163 -12.52 0.25 -8.66
C PRO A 163 -11.95 -1.10 -8.20
N TYR A 164 -12.45 -1.59 -7.07
CA TYR A 164 -12.11 -2.90 -6.50
C TYR A 164 -13.39 -3.71 -6.21
N PRO A 165 -14.23 -3.99 -7.22
CA PRO A 165 -15.53 -4.62 -7.00
C PRO A 165 -15.43 -6.03 -6.43
N ARG A 166 -14.37 -6.80 -6.77
CA ARG A 166 -14.16 -8.15 -6.24
C ARG A 166 -13.75 -8.10 -4.78
N LEU A 167 -12.85 -7.18 -4.43
CA LEU A 167 -12.47 -6.95 -3.04
C LEU A 167 -13.65 -6.44 -2.20
N GLU A 168 -14.43 -5.49 -2.70
CA GLU A 168 -15.59 -4.94 -2.00
C GLU A 168 -16.66 -6.01 -1.66
N SER A 169 -16.71 -7.09 -2.45
CA SER A 169 -17.63 -8.21 -2.18
C SER A 169 -17.20 -9.08 -0.99
N VAL A 170 -15.94 -9.02 -0.56
CA VAL A 170 -15.37 -9.89 0.48
C VAL A 170 -14.85 -9.12 1.70
N ALA A 171 -14.60 -7.82 1.56
CA ALA A 171 -14.08 -7.00 2.65
C ALA A 171 -14.65 -5.57 2.62
N PRO A 172 -15.02 -4.99 3.78
CA PRO A 172 -15.36 -3.57 3.84
C PRO A 172 -14.11 -2.73 3.60
N LEU A 173 -14.21 -1.76 2.68
CA LEU A 173 -13.13 -0.81 2.41
C LEU A 173 -13.30 0.48 3.23
N PRO A 174 -12.22 1.12 3.68
CA PRO A 174 -12.29 2.41 4.34
C PRO A 174 -12.78 3.47 3.33
N ARG A 175 -13.93 4.08 3.63
CA ARG A 175 -14.50 5.19 2.84
C ARG A 175 -14.61 6.48 3.64
N LEU A 176 -14.12 6.46 4.89
CA LEU A 176 -14.15 7.60 5.78
C LEU A 176 -12.92 8.47 5.56
N ARG A 177 -13.09 9.77 5.67
CA ARG A 177 -12.00 10.74 5.79
C ARG A 177 -12.00 11.26 7.21
N PHE A 178 -10.86 11.17 7.87
CA PHE A 178 -10.69 11.82 9.16
C PHE A 178 -10.32 13.29 8.94
N GLU A 179 -10.93 14.19 9.70
CA GLU A 179 -10.49 15.58 9.71
C GLU A 179 -9.04 15.62 10.20
N SER A 180 -8.14 16.18 9.39
CA SER A 180 -6.76 16.39 9.80
C SER A 180 -6.77 17.33 11.00
N GLY A 181 -6.35 16.84 12.16
CA GLY A 181 -6.32 17.59 13.41
C GLY A 181 -5.24 18.68 13.44
N ALA A 182 -5.34 19.66 12.56
CA ALA A 182 -4.46 20.83 12.52
C ALA A 182 -5.29 22.09 12.26
N GLY A 183 -6.10 22.53 13.22
CA GLY A 183 -6.86 23.75 13.01
C GLY A 183 -7.85 24.14 14.10
N GLY A 184 -7.57 23.86 15.37
CA GLY A 184 -8.52 24.16 16.46
C GLY A 184 -8.15 25.26 17.45
N GLU A 185 -7.05 26.03 17.32
CA GLU A 185 -6.71 27.06 18.31
C GLU A 185 -6.19 28.40 17.76
N GLY A 186 -6.29 28.66 16.45
CA GLY A 186 -5.74 29.91 15.85
C GLY A 186 -6.71 31.04 15.59
N GLU A 187 -8.02 30.83 15.56
CA GLU A 187 -8.95 31.84 15.01
C GLU A 187 -9.80 32.60 16.04
N GLN A 188 -9.88 32.15 17.27
CA GLN A 188 -10.62 32.86 18.32
C GLN A 188 -9.82 34.01 18.97
N GLY A 189 -8.49 34.04 18.84
CA GLY A 189 -7.63 35.07 19.44
C GLY A 189 -7.54 36.40 18.66
N ARG A 190 -7.89 36.41 17.36
CA ARG A 190 -7.71 37.60 16.50
C ARG A 190 -8.93 38.53 16.40
N ARG A 191 -10.12 38.13 16.79
CA ARG A 191 -11.33 38.96 16.71
C ARG A 191 -11.56 39.89 17.91
N ARG A 192 -10.82 39.74 19.03
CA ARG A 192 -11.00 40.59 20.24
C ARG A 192 -10.12 41.84 20.32
N ARG A 193 -9.18 42.09 19.36
CA ARG A 193 -8.27 43.24 19.40
C ARG A 193 -8.63 44.38 18.44
N ARG A 194 -9.81 44.39 17.83
CA ARG A 194 -10.24 45.47 16.93
C ARG A 194 -11.56 46.11 17.34
N ARG A 195 -11.75 46.40 18.62
CA ARG A 195 -12.78 47.37 19.07
C ARG A 195 -12.34 47.99 20.37
N SER A 196 -11.66 49.14 20.30
CA SER A 196 -11.74 50.21 21.27
C SER A 196 -11.60 51.50 20.49
N PRO A 197 -12.66 52.34 20.51
CA PRO A 197 -12.57 53.72 20.02
C PRO A 197 -12.08 54.61 21.16
N ALA A 198 -11.25 55.58 20.81
CA ALA A 198 -11.05 56.81 21.58
C ALA A 198 -12.03 57.84 21.09
#